data_67d510d78a0eedf85aa32c3487125b0b
#
_entry.id   67d510d78a0eedf85aa32c3487125b0b
#
_cell.length_a   1.000
_cell.length_b   1.000
_cell.length_c   1.000
_cell.angle_alpha   90.00
_cell.angle_beta   90.00
_cell.angle_gamma   90.00
#
_symmetry.space_group_name_H-M   'P 1'
#
loop_
_entity.id
_entity.type
_entity.pdbx_description
1 polymer ?
#
loop_
_entity_poly.entity_id
_entity_poly.type
_entity_poly.pdbx_seq_one_letter_code
_entity_poly.pdbx_strand_id
1 'polypeptide(L)'
;MASQSGSTDRPSALGERGILARRKAQQTRRYYTLTAASTLVPGLGLVRTRRRTAWGIIAAFVLTLLVALGYALTKGVTSSVIGVGVSRTALMVLIPVIVLGALAWIWGIVTTARDNMPEDTSGRPKTAMVLFAALAALLVFAPAAQSVRYAVIQRSLIDNVFDQLRPAGAVAPVEGRDPWAGTDRVNIMLVGSDAGSDRVGIRPDSIMVASVDAQTGETVLFGIPRNLQNVPFSADNPLSKQYPEGYNCGDQCLMEFVWTLGTDNADLFPGDSNPGLTVTKDAASQILGLDIDYTSVINLEGFTQLVDAMGGVEIDVKERVCIGCKIDASGTVVGTTGYIEPGVQRLDGYRALWYSRSRAESVDGDFSRMRRQRCMVGALLNQVNPTSMLLRYPDLAKTLQDNVRVDIPQQDLSAWADLVLRIQEEGNIQSLPLTNKNIDVNHPDYAKIHAMVDKAINPPEPAPAPRRSSTSPKPSPTSSTSEPTSEDELSDLTTTC
;
A
#
# COMPACT_ATOMS: atom_id res chain seq x y z
N MET A 1 -37.45 66.11 -71.45
CA MET A 1 -36.04 65.56 -71.30
C MET A 1 -35.61 65.76 -69.88
N ALA A 2 -35.71 64.77 -69.04
CA ALA A 2 -35.28 64.84 -67.65
C ALA A 2 -34.18 63.75 -67.51
N SER A 3 -32.97 64.21 -67.24
CA SER A 3 -31.80 63.43 -66.99
C SER A 3 -31.82 62.92 -65.53
N GLN A 4 -31.95 61.58 -65.33
CA GLN A 4 -31.74 60.94 -64.05
C GLN A 4 -30.25 60.70 -63.89
N SER A 5 -29.61 61.45 -62.96
CA SER A 5 -28.27 61.16 -62.47
C SER A 5 -28.38 60.10 -61.40
N GLY A 6 -27.97 58.83 -61.68
CA GLY A 6 -27.80 57.74 -60.70
C GLY A 6 -26.61 58.04 -59.80
N SER A 7 -26.90 58.41 -58.58
CA SER A 7 -25.91 58.50 -57.49
C SER A 7 -25.57 57.05 -57.03
N THR A 8 -24.41 56.52 -57.44
CA THR A 8 -23.82 55.30 -56.86
C THR A 8 -23.19 55.70 -55.53
N ASP A 9 -23.92 55.51 -54.44
CA ASP A 9 -23.41 55.61 -53.09
C ASP A 9 -22.28 54.57 -52.85
N ARG A 10 -21.03 55.02 -52.98
CA ARG A 10 -19.86 54.23 -52.47
C ARG A 10 -19.84 54.34 -50.97
N PRO A 11 -19.88 53.22 -50.23
CA PRO A 11 -19.76 53.27 -48.78
C PRO A 11 -18.48 54.01 -48.38
N SER A 12 -18.58 54.95 -47.43
CA SER A 12 -17.46 55.77 -46.98
C SER A 12 -16.33 54.85 -46.45
N ALA A 13 -15.07 55.13 -46.74
CA ALA A 13 -13.88 54.37 -46.33
C ALA A 13 -13.80 54.17 -44.79
N LEU A 14 -14.50 55.01 -44.03
CA LEU A 14 -14.67 54.87 -42.59
C LEU A 14 -15.64 53.74 -42.20
N GLY A 15 -16.70 53.51 -42.98
CA GLY A 15 -17.63 52.38 -42.80
C GLY A 15 -16.99 51.03 -43.09
N GLU A 16 -16.21 50.95 -44.16
CA GLU A 16 -15.48 49.70 -44.51
C GLU A 16 -14.45 49.33 -43.44
N ARG A 17 -13.64 50.24 -42.93
CA ARG A 17 -12.68 50.02 -41.86
C ARG A 17 -13.39 49.51 -40.56
N GLY A 18 -14.55 50.08 -40.24
CA GLY A 18 -15.34 49.63 -39.10
C GLY A 18 -15.89 48.20 -39.25
N ILE A 19 -16.35 47.85 -40.43
CA ILE A 19 -16.82 46.48 -40.73
C ILE A 19 -15.68 45.46 -40.68
N LEU A 20 -14.53 45.78 -41.25
CA LEU A 20 -13.33 44.93 -41.21
C LEU A 20 -12.82 44.70 -39.78
N ALA A 21 -12.79 45.79 -38.96
CA ALA A 21 -12.40 45.68 -37.55
C ALA A 21 -13.34 44.76 -36.73
N ARG A 22 -14.65 44.88 -36.95
CA ARG A 22 -15.67 44.02 -36.30
C ARG A 22 -15.52 42.55 -36.73
N ARG A 23 -15.31 42.27 -38.03
CA ARG A 23 -15.07 40.91 -38.54
C ARG A 23 -13.82 40.30 -37.93
N LYS A 24 -12.71 41.04 -37.87
CA LYS A 24 -11.48 40.59 -37.24
C LYS A 24 -11.65 40.31 -35.75
N ALA A 25 -12.33 41.16 -35.02
CA ALA A 25 -12.64 40.93 -33.59
C ALA A 25 -13.52 39.69 -33.38
N GLN A 26 -14.50 39.45 -34.25
CA GLN A 26 -15.37 38.28 -34.19
C GLN A 26 -14.59 36.98 -34.52
N GLN A 27 -13.71 37.01 -35.52
CA GLN A 27 -12.84 35.85 -35.85
C GLN A 27 -11.88 35.52 -34.71
N THR A 28 -11.27 36.54 -34.10
CA THR A 28 -10.40 36.41 -32.94
C THR A 28 -11.15 35.80 -31.74
N ARG A 29 -12.33 36.32 -31.43
CA ARG A 29 -13.18 35.76 -30.36
C ARG A 29 -13.56 34.32 -30.64
N ARG A 30 -13.91 33.98 -31.88
CA ARG A 30 -14.26 32.62 -32.30
C ARG A 30 -13.08 31.67 -32.12
N TYR A 31 -11.87 32.09 -32.49
CA TYR A 31 -10.65 31.32 -32.29
C TYR A 31 -10.48 30.88 -30.83
N TYR A 32 -10.48 31.86 -29.90
CA TYR A 32 -10.29 31.58 -28.48
C TYR A 32 -11.43 30.75 -27.90
N THR A 33 -12.67 31.06 -28.23
CA THR A 33 -13.83 30.30 -27.67
C THR A 33 -13.88 28.85 -28.16
N LEU A 34 -13.61 28.60 -29.45
CA LEU A 34 -13.63 27.23 -29.98
C LEU A 34 -12.42 26.42 -29.53
N THR A 35 -11.24 27.04 -29.41
CA THR A 35 -10.05 26.37 -28.87
C THR A 35 -10.25 26.02 -27.39
N ALA A 36 -10.76 26.95 -26.59
CA ALA A 36 -11.11 26.70 -25.17
C ALA A 36 -12.19 25.61 -25.05
N ALA A 37 -13.22 25.64 -25.89
CA ALA A 37 -14.26 24.59 -25.90
C ALA A 37 -13.70 23.20 -26.25
N SER A 38 -12.75 23.11 -27.18
CA SER A 38 -12.04 21.87 -27.51
C SER A 38 -11.11 21.38 -26.39
N THR A 39 -10.66 22.30 -25.52
CA THR A 39 -9.86 21.93 -24.33
C THR A 39 -10.74 21.31 -23.24
N LEU A 40 -11.99 21.79 -23.10
CA LEU A 40 -12.95 21.25 -22.11
C LEU A 40 -13.58 19.93 -22.57
N VAL A 41 -13.97 19.87 -23.86
CA VAL A 41 -14.58 18.66 -24.45
C VAL A 41 -13.86 18.33 -25.75
N PRO A 42 -13.21 17.15 -25.84
CA PRO A 42 -12.43 16.79 -27.04
C PRO A 42 -13.29 16.83 -28.29
N GLY A 43 -12.82 17.55 -29.32
CA GLY A 43 -13.49 17.64 -30.61
C GLY A 43 -14.61 18.66 -30.74
N LEU A 44 -15.05 19.34 -29.65
CA LEU A 44 -16.19 20.25 -29.70
C LEU A 44 -15.97 21.42 -30.68
N GLY A 45 -14.75 21.96 -30.78
CA GLY A 45 -14.39 23.02 -31.71
C GLY A 45 -14.40 22.61 -33.17
N LEU A 46 -14.31 21.32 -33.48
CA LEU A 46 -14.31 20.75 -34.82
C LEU A 46 -15.72 20.49 -35.38
N VAL A 47 -16.78 20.62 -34.57
CA VAL A 47 -18.15 20.29 -35.00
C VAL A 47 -18.60 21.04 -36.24
N ARG A 48 -18.07 22.27 -36.47
CA ARG A 48 -18.42 23.12 -37.63
C ARG A 48 -17.51 22.88 -38.84
N THR A 49 -16.25 22.52 -38.62
CA THR A 49 -15.25 22.38 -39.70
C THR A 49 -15.12 20.92 -40.14
N ARG A 50 -15.12 19.98 -39.23
CA ARG A 50 -14.90 18.53 -39.46
C ARG A 50 -15.93 17.69 -38.71
N ARG A 51 -17.19 17.84 -39.03
CA ARG A 51 -18.34 17.29 -38.30
C ARG A 51 -18.22 15.78 -38.01
N ARG A 52 -17.83 14.97 -38.97
CA ARG A 52 -17.73 13.50 -38.77
C ARG A 52 -16.66 13.11 -37.74
N THR A 53 -15.47 13.69 -37.88
CA THR A 53 -14.36 13.44 -36.93
C THR A 53 -14.65 14.01 -35.55
N ALA A 54 -15.29 15.18 -35.47
CA ALA A 54 -15.71 15.76 -34.19
C ALA A 54 -16.65 14.84 -33.42
N TRP A 55 -17.73 14.38 -34.08
CA TRP A 55 -18.68 13.44 -33.43
C TRP A 55 -18.05 12.09 -33.08
N GLY A 56 -17.10 11.58 -33.89
CA GLY A 56 -16.34 10.37 -33.56
C GLY A 56 -15.52 10.51 -32.27
N ILE A 57 -14.80 11.64 -32.10
CA ILE A 57 -14.01 11.90 -30.90
C ILE A 57 -14.92 12.11 -29.67
N ILE A 58 -16.00 12.89 -29.81
CA ILE A 58 -16.97 13.12 -28.74
C ILE A 58 -17.62 11.79 -28.30
N ALA A 59 -18.06 10.98 -29.26
CA ALA A 59 -18.68 9.69 -28.99
C ALA A 59 -17.71 8.73 -28.27
N ALA A 60 -16.45 8.65 -28.70
CA ALA A 60 -15.44 7.84 -28.04
C ALA A 60 -15.17 8.32 -26.59
N PHE A 61 -15.08 9.63 -26.38
CA PHE A 61 -14.91 10.22 -25.06
C PHE A 61 -16.09 9.93 -24.14
N VAL A 62 -17.32 10.17 -24.62
CA VAL A 62 -18.54 9.88 -23.86
C VAL A 62 -18.67 8.39 -23.54
N LEU A 63 -18.37 7.51 -24.51
CA LEU A 63 -18.40 6.07 -24.28
C LEU A 63 -17.39 5.66 -23.20
N THR A 64 -16.17 6.19 -23.22
CA THR A 64 -15.16 5.93 -22.20
C THR A 64 -15.66 6.36 -20.81
N LEU A 65 -16.28 7.54 -20.69
CA LEU A 65 -16.87 8.01 -19.45
C LEU A 65 -18.04 7.14 -18.98
N LEU A 66 -18.90 6.70 -19.89
CA LEU A 66 -20.04 5.83 -19.56
C LEU A 66 -19.57 4.44 -19.08
N VAL A 67 -18.54 3.87 -19.71
CA VAL A 67 -17.94 2.60 -19.30
C VAL A 67 -17.32 2.75 -17.89
N ALA A 68 -16.55 3.81 -17.65
CA ALA A 68 -15.94 4.08 -16.35
C ALA A 68 -17.01 4.31 -15.26
N LEU A 69 -18.07 5.08 -15.58
CA LEU A 69 -19.18 5.31 -14.67
C LEU A 69 -19.96 4.02 -14.38
N GLY A 70 -20.27 3.23 -15.42
CA GLY A 70 -20.96 1.93 -15.26
C GLY A 70 -20.17 0.97 -14.37
N TYR A 71 -18.85 0.91 -14.56
CA TYR A 71 -17.96 0.10 -13.71
C TYR A 71 -17.95 0.60 -12.25
N ALA A 72 -17.85 1.92 -12.05
CA ALA A 72 -17.90 2.53 -10.72
C ALA A 72 -19.24 2.33 -10.00
N LEU A 73 -20.37 2.34 -10.73
CA LEU A 73 -21.71 2.10 -10.15
C LEU A 73 -21.91 0.64 -9.76
N THR A 74 -21.29 -0.32 -10.45
CA THR A 74 -21.44 -1.75 -10.14
C THR A 74 -20.54 -2.23 -8.99
N LYS A 75 -19.35 -1.65 -8.84
CA LYS A 75 -18.33 -2.08 -7.87
C LYS A 75 -18.12 -1.07 -6.71
N GLY A 76 -18.68 0.12 -6.81
CA GLY A 76 -18.30 1.25 -5.96
C GLY A 76 -17.06 1.98 -6.50
N VAL A 77 -16.95 3.26 -6.20
CA VAL A 77 -15.84 4.10 -6.73
C VAL A 77 -14.49 3.64 -6.18
N THR A 78 -14.40 3.43 -4.87
CA THR A 78 -13.16 3.04 -4.19
C THR A 78 -12.65 1.68 -4.69
N SER A 79 -13.51 0.65 -4.68
CA SER A 79 -13.16 -0.70 -5.14
C SER A 79 -12.82 -0.72 -6.64
N SER A 80 -13.45 0.14 -7.45
CA SER A 80 -13.12 0.26 -8.88
C SER A 80 -11.73 0.85 -9.11
N VAL A 81 -11.37 1.91 -8.39
CA VAL A 81 -10.05 2.55 -8.49
C VAL A 81 -8.95 1.57 -8.01
N ILE A 82 -9.17 0.92 -6.88
CA ILE A 82 -8.26 -0.08 -6.33
C ILE A 82 -8.13 -1.26 -7.31
N GLY A 83 -9.25 -1.84 -7.77
CA GLY A 83 -9.25 -2.99 -8.67
C GLY A 83 -8.50 -2.72 -9.99
N VAL A 84 -8.65 -1.53 -10.59
CA VAL A 84 -7.86 -1.11 -11.75
C VAL A 84 -6.39 -0.92 -11.38
N GLY A 85 -6.11 -0.30 -10.23
CA GLY A 85 -4.75 -0.02 -9.77
C GLY A 85 -3.92 -1.26 -9.44
N VAL A 86 -4.54 -2.34 -8.96
CA VAL A 86 -3.84 -3.60 -8.62
C VAL A 86 -3.86 -4.62 -9.76
N SER A 87 -4.63 -4.39 -10.81
CA SER A 87 -4.74 -5.33 -11.94
C SER A 87 -3.71 -5.00 -13.03
N ARG A 88 -2.73 -5.89 -13.22
CA ARG A 88 -1.74 -5.80 -14.29
C ARG A 88 -2.39 -5.67 -15.67
N THR A 89 -3.41 -6.48 -15.95
CA THR A 89 -4.13 -6.47 -17.22
C THR A 89 -4.88 -5.15 -17.45
N ALA A 90 -5.54 -4.64 -16.42
CA ALA A 90 -6.24 -3.35 -16.50
C ALA A 90 -5.25 -2.20 -16.79
N LEU A 91 -4.08 -2.20 -16.14
CA LEU A 91 -3.03 -1.21 -16.39
C LEU A 91 -2.46 -1.29 -17.81
N MET A 92 -2.29 -2.52 -18.36
CA MET A 92 -1.85 -2.72 -19.75
C MET A 92 -2.83 -2.13 -20.76
N VAL A 93 -4.13 -2.15 -20.48
CA VAL A 93 -5.17 -1.56 -21.33
C VAL A 93 -5.30 -0.06 -21.08
N LEU A 94 -5.20 0.38 -19.83
CA LEU A 94 -5.37 1.78 -19.43
C LEU A 94 -4.30 2.69 -20.06
N ILE A 95 -3.02 2.27 -20.07
CA ILE A 95 -1.92 3.06 -20.61
C ILE A 95 -2.16 3.46 -22.07
N PRO A 96 -2.39 2.53 -23.03
CA PRO A 96 -2.67 2.91 -24.42
C PRO A 96 -3.97 3.70 -24.57
N VAL A 97 -4.99 3.46 -23.77
CA VAL A 97 -6.24 4.25 -23.78
C VAL A 97 -5.97 5.71 -23.42
N ILE A 98 -5.18 5.97 -22.37
CA ILE A 98 -4.80 7.35 -21.98
C ILE A 98 -3.96 7.99 -23.08
N VAL A 99 -2.96 7.29 -23.64
CA VAL A 99 -2.07 7.83 -24.67
C VAL A 99 -2.84 8.17 -25.93
N LEU A 100 -3.64 7.25 -26.46
CA LEU A 100 -4.42 7.46 -27.69
C LEU A 100 -5.50 8.51 -27.49
N GLY A 101 -6.16 8.52 -26.32
CA GLY A 101 -7.14 9.52 -25.95
C GLY A 101 -6.55 10.93 -25.88
N ALA A 102 -5.39 11.08 -25.22
CA ALA A 102 -4.68 12.35 -25.13
C ALA A 102 -4.20 12.85 -26.51
N LEU A 103 -3.65 11.97 -27.32
CA LEU A 103 -3.22 12.29 -28.69
C LEU A 103 -4.40 12.78 -29.54
N ALA A 104 -5.52 12.08 -29.50
CA ALA A 104 -6.74 12.47 -30.21
C ALA A 104 -7.28 13.81 -29.70
N TRP A 105 -7.23 14.06 -28.39
CA TRP A 105 -7.68 15.32 -27.78
C TRP A 105 -6.78 16.49 -28.18
N ILE A 106 -5.46 16.34 -28.07
CA ILE A 106 -4.48 17.35 -28.48
C ILE A 106 -4.59 17.65 -29.98
N TRP A 107 -4.72 16.60 -30.80
CA TRP A 107 -4.96 16.73 -32.23
C TRP A 107 -6.23 17.55 -32.51
N GLY A 108 -7.31 17.32 -31.76
CA GLY A 108 -8.55 18.09 -31.83
C GLY A 108 -8.35 19.57 -31.51
N ILE A 109 -7.60 19.89 -30.45
CA ILE A 109 -7.26 21.27 -30.05
C ILE A 109 -6.44 21.98 -31.15
N VAL A 110 -5.35 21.33 -31.60
CA VAL A 110 -4.45 21.88 -32.59
C VAL A 110 -5.17 22.12 -33.94
N THR A 111 -5.98 21.17 -34.36
CA THR A 111 -6.74 21.27 -35.62
C THR A 111 -7.82 22.37 -35.51
N THR A 112 -8.52 22.46 -34.37
CA THR A 112 -9.48 23.55 -34.09
C THR A 112 -8.79 24.90 -34.17
N ALA A 113 -7.62 25.05 -33.56
CA ALA A 113 -6.84 26.28 -33.57
C ALA A 113 -6.40 26.63 -34.98
N ARG A 114 -5.93 25.66 -35.80
CA ARG A 114 -5.51 25.89 -37.18
C ARG A 114 -6.69 26.26 -38.10
N ASP A 115 -7.81 25.55 -38.01
CA ASP A 115 -8.99 25.75 -38.85
C ASP A 115 -9.71 27.08 -38.59
N ASN A 116 -9.51 27.68 -37.40
CA ASN A 116 -10.15 28.95 -37.00
C ASN A 116 -9.16 30.11 -36.89
N MET A 117 -7.90 29.95 -37.27
CA MET A 117 -6.91 31.04 -37.26
C MET A 117 -7.22 32.03 -38.39
N PRO A 118 -7.37 33.35 -38.09
CA PRO A 118 -7.63 34.36 -39.11
C PRO A 118 -6.43 34.48 -40.09
N GLU A 119 -6.69 34.52 -41.41
CA GLU A 119 -5.65 34.52 -42.45
C GLU A 119 -4.74 35.76 -42.35
N ASP A 120 -5.27 36.91 -42.02
CA ASP A 120 -4.55 38.22 -41.94
C ASP A 120 -3.85 38.43 -40.58
N THR A 121 -3.65 37.39 -39.76
CA THR A 121 -3.03 37.57 -38.46
C THR A 121 -1.52 37.38 -38.55
N SER A 122 -0.75 38.42 -38.22
CA SER A 122 0.71 38.41 -38.19
C SER A 122 1.27 39.08 -36.96
N GLY A 123 2.56 38.83 -36.64
CA GLY A 123 3.24 39.43 -35.48
C GLY A 123 2.71 38.97 -34.13
N ARG A 124 2.74 39.87 -33.13
CA ARG A 124 2.35 39.60 -31.74
C ARG A 124 1.01 38.91 -31.53
N PRO A 125 -0.11 39.27 -32.23
CA PRO A 125 -1.39 38.58 -32.04
C PRO A 125 -1.36 37.12 -32.53
N LYS A 126 -0.61 36.79 -33.60
CA LYS A 126 -0.43 35.41 -34.06
C LYS A 126 0.31 34.59 -33.00
N THR A 127 1.40 35.15 -32.46
CA THR A 127 2.16 34.51 -31.39
C THR A 127 1.30 34.24 -30.17
N ALA A 128 0.48 35.19 -29.75
CA ALA A 128 -0.44 35.00 -28.61
C ALA A 128 -1.47 33.88 -28.85
N MET A 129 -2.00 33.76 -30.06
CA MET A 129 -2.92 32.69 -30.44
C MET A 129 -2.23 31.31 -30.42
N VAL A 130 -1.03 31.23 -30.96
CA VAL A 130 -0.25 29.97 -30.95
C VAL A 130 0.11 29.57 -29.52
N LEU A 131 0.54 30.52 -28.69
CA LEU A 131 0.82 30.26 -27.26
C LEU A 131 -0.41 29.79 -26.51
N PHE A 132 -1.57 30.39 -26.79
CA PHE A 132 -2.84 29.95 -26.19
C PHE A 132 -3.18 28.50 -26.57
N ALA A 133 -3.07 28.14 -27.85
CA ALA A 133 -3.30 26.77 -28.31
C ALA A 133 -2.28 25.77 -27.72
N ALA A 134 -1.02 26.18 -27.60
CA ALA A 134 0.01 25.39 -26.97
C ALA A 134 -0.25 25.16 -25.47
N LEU A 135 -0.67 26.22 -24.76
CA LEU A 135 -1.09 26.12 -23.36
C LEU A 135 -2.30 25.19 -23.20
N ALA A 136 -3.30 25.33 -24.08
CA ALA A 136 -4.48 24.46 -24.09
C ALA A 136 -4.10 22.97 -24.32
N ALA A 137 -3.18 22.70 -25.23
CA ALA A 137 -2.65 21.36 -25.47
C ALA A 137 -1.85 20.84 -24.25
N LEU A 138 -1.05 21.71 -23.62
CA LEU A 138 -0.27 21.36 -22.42
C LEU A 138 -1.17 21.01 -21.23
N LEU A 139 -2.31 21.68 -21.06
CA LEU A 139 -3.29 21.35 -20.02
C LEU A 139 -3.88 19.94 -20.15
N VAL A 140 -3.90 19.37 -21.33
CA VAL A 140 -4.30 17.98 -21.57
C VAL A 140 -3.09 17.04 -21.48
N PHE A 141 -1.96 17.45 -22.07
CA PHE A 141 -0.75 16.63 -22.11
C PHE A 141 -0.18 16.33 -20.71
N ALA A 142 -0.05 17.35 -19.86
CA ALA A 142 0.62 17.19 -18.58
C ALA A 142 -0.09 16.20 -17.64
N PRO A 143 -1.42 16.28 -17.40
CA PRO A 143 -2.13 15.27 -16.61
C PRO A 143 -2.09 13.88 -17.22
N ALA A 144 -2.22 13.76 -18.56
CA ALA A 144 -2.14 12.47 -19.25
C ALA A 144 -0.75 11.83 -19.10
N ALA A 145 0.32 12.59 -19.31
CA ALA A 145 1.69 12.12 -19.12
C ALA A 145 1.96 11.67 -17.67
N GLN A 146 1.45 12.43 -16.69
CA GLN A 146 1.56 12.06 -15.28
C GLN A 146 0.78 10.78 -14.96
N SER A 147 -0.43 10.62 -15.50
CA SER A 147 -1.23 9.40 -15.33
C SER A 147 -0.55 8.17 -15.93
N VAL A 148 0.02 8.30 -17.12
CA VAL A 148 0.82 7.23 -17.76
C VAL A 148 2.04 6.89 -16.90
N ARG A 149 2.77 7.89 -16.42
CA ARG A 149 3.91 7.68 -15.54
C ARG A 149 3.53 6.87 -14.29
N TYR A 150 2.44 7.22 -13.63
CA TYR A 150 1.96 6.48 -12.46
C TYR A 150 1.51 5.06 -12.81
N ALA A 151 0.81 4.87 -13.91
CA ALA A 151 0.39 3.53 -14.35
C ALA A 151 1.58 2.62 -14.69
N VAL A 152 2.64 3.15 -15.29
CA VAL A 152 3.89 2.41 -15.57
C VAL A 152 4.61 2.06 -14.27
N ILE A 153 4.73 2.99 -13.33
CA ILE A 153 5.35 2.75 -12.02
C ILE A 153 4.56 1.69 -11.25
N GLN A 154 3.22 1.80 -11.23
CA GLN A 154 2.35 0.83 -10.57
C GLN A 154 2.50 -0.58 -11.15
N ARG A 155 2.56 -0.68 -12.48
CA ARG A 155 2.80 -1.97 -13.14
C ARG A 155 4.15 -2.56 -12.75
N SER A 156 5.20 -1.73 -12.75
CA SER A 156 6.55 -2.16 -12.34
C SER A 156 6.56 -2.60 -10.86
N LEU A 157 5.82 -1.92 -9.98
CA LEU A 157 5.65 -2.33 -8.59
C LEU A 157 5.05 -3.74 -8.49
N ILE A 158 3.95 -3.98 -9.20
CA ILE A 158 3.28 -5.28 -9.20
C ILE A 158 4.24 -6.37 -9.72
N ASP A 159 4.95 -6.10 -10.81
CA ASP A 159 5.84 -7.07 -11.46
C ASP A 159 7.07 -7.43 -10.61
N ASN A 160 7.51 -6.57 -9.68
CA ASN A 160 8.74 -6.75 -8.90
C ASN A 160 8.51 -7.13 -7.43
N VAL A 161 7.37 -6.76 -6.85
CA VAL A 161 7.08 -7.01 -5.41
C VAL A 161 6.31 -8.32 -5.22
N PHE A 162 5.40 -8.65 -6.14
CA PHE A 162 4.45 -9.76 -6.01
C PHE A 162 4.77 -10.89 -6.96
N ASP A 163 4.57 -12.12 -6.50
CA ASP A 163 4.85 -13.32 -7.27
C ASP A 163 3.81 -13.58 -8.37
N GLN A 164 4.18 -14.41 -9.34
CA GLN A 164 3.27 -14.85 -10.39
C GLN A 164 2.51 -16.13 -10.00
N LEU A 165 3.12 -16.95 -9.15
CA LEU A 165 2.59 -18.23 -8.71
C LEU A 165 2.18 -18.16 -7.24
N ARG A 166 1.13 -18.91 -6.91
CA ARG A 166 0.69 -19.06 -5.52
C ARG A 166 1.56 -20.09 -4.81
N PRO A 167 1.93 -19.84 -3.52
CA PRO A 167 2.58 -20.85 -2.70
C PRO A 167 1.75 -22.13 -2.62
N ALA A 168 2.41 -23.27 -2.58
CA ALA A 168 1.73 -24.54 -2.44
C ALA A 168 0.96 -24.59 -1.10
N GLY A 169 -0.29 -25.03 -1.15
CA GLY A 169 -1.17 -25.11 0.02
C GLY A 169 -1.80 -23.79 0.47
N ALA A 170 -1.38 -22.64 -0.08
CA ALA A 170 -1.95 -21.34 0.31
C ALA A 170 -3.43 -21.21 -0.11
N VAL A 171 -4.22 -20.60 0.76
CA VAL A 171 -5.65 -20.31 0.51
C VAL A 171 -5.80 -19.41 -0.73
N ALA A 172 -6.76 -19.76 -1.57
CA ALA A 172 -7.04 -19.07 -2.83
C ALA A 172 -8.33 -18.25 -2.73
N PRO A 173 -8.32 -16.98 -3.17
CA PRO A 173 -9.56 -16.26 -3.40
C PRO A 173 -10.44 -16.98 -4.44
N VAL A 174 -11.75 -16.92 -4.25
CA VAL A 174 -12.74 -17.48 -5.18
C VAL A 174 -13.32 -16.39 -6.07
N GLU A 175 -13.80 -16.79 -7.26
CA GLU A 175 -14.53 -15.86 -8.13
C GLU A 175 -15.91 -15.56 -7.54
N GLY A 176 -16.26 -14.28 -7.38
CA GLY A 176 -17.56 -13.87 -6.85
C GLY A 176 -17.58 -12.44 -6.33
N ARG A 177 -18.66 -12.12 -5.61
CA ARG A 177 -18.79 -10.83 -4.91
C ARG A 177 -17.90 -10.74 -3.68
N ASP A 178 -17.73 -11.86 -3.02
CA ASP A 178 -16.83 -12.01 -1.87
C ASP A 178 -15.72 -12.99 -2.26
N PRO A 179 -14.50 -12.49 -2.50
CA PRO A 179 -13.37 -13.32 -2.88
C PRO A 179 -12.93 -14.31 -1.79
N TRP A 180 -13.29 -14.06 -0.54
CA TRP A 180 -12.90 -14.86 0.61
C TRP A 180 -14.04 -15.73 1.14
N ALA A 181 -15.15 -15.88 0.38
CA ALA A 181 -16.25 -16.73 0.77
C ALA A 181 -15.79 -18.19 1.01
N GLY A 182 -16.10 -18.72 2.19
CA GLY A 182 -15.71 -20.07 2.60
C GLY A 182 -14.26 -20.20 3.11
N THR A 183 -13.55 -19.09 3.24
CA THR A 183 -12.26 -19.00 3.94
C THR A 183 -12.51 -18.44 5.33
N ASP A 184 -12.09 -19.17 6.36
CA ASP A 184 -12.23 -18.69 7.74
C ASP A 184 -11.12 -17.68 8.05
N ARG A 185 -9.86 -18.06 7.83
CA ARG A 185 -8.70 -17.21 8.13
C ARG A 185 -7.64 -17.29 7.04
N VAL A 186 -6.86 -16.21 6.93
CA VAL A 186 -5.66 -16.13 6.09
C VAL A 186 -4.47 -15.79 6.98
N ASN A 187 -3.41 -16.59 6.94
CA ASN A 187 -2.24 -16.43 7.78
C ASN A 187 -1.04 -15.95 6.97
N ILE A 188 -0.46 -14.83 7.37
CA ILE A 188 0.64 -14.19 6.68
C ILE A 188 1.83 -14.06 7.62
N MET A 189 2.98 -14.63 7.25
CA MET A 189 4.23 -14.41 7.98
C MET A 189 4.89 -13.11 7.52
N LEU A 190 5.16 -12.23 8.47
CA LEU A 190 5.85 -10.95 8.29
C LEU A 190 7.27 -11.08 8.83
N VAL A 191 8.26 -10.91 7.97
CA VAL A 191 9.67 -11.04 8.32
C VAL A 191 10.38 -9.70 8.13
N GLY A 192 10.92 -9.16 9.21
CA GLY A 192 11.89 -8.08 9.17
C GLY A 192 13.30 -8.66 9.12
N SER A 193 13.99 -8.50 7.98
CA SER A 193 15.34 -9.02 7.82
C SER A 193 16.39 -7.95 8.05
N ASP A 194 17.53 -8.34 8.62
CA ASP A 194 18.70 -7.47 8.77
C ASP A 194 19.62 -7.47 7.53
N ALA A 195 19.11 -7.97 6.39
CA ALA A 195 19.84 -7.97 5.14
C ALA A 195 20.31 -6.56 4.77
N GLY A 196 21.61 -6.39 4.60
CA GLY A 196 22.27 -5.17 4.18
C GLY A 196 23.43 -5.49 3.26
N SER A 197 23.92 -4.50 2.52
CA SER A 197 25.04 -4.66 1.58
C SER A 197 26.36 -5.10 2.21
N ASP A 198 26.47 -5.04 3.54
CA ASP A 198 27.66 -5.31 4.34
C ASP A 198 27.59 -6.64 5.12
N ARG A 199 26.56 -7.47 4.89
CA ARG A 199 26.34 -8.72 5.65
C ARG A 199 26.19 -9.94 4.75
N VAL A 200 26.76 -11.05 5.20
CA VAL A 200 26.61 -12.38 4.59
C VAL A 200 25.47 -13.11 5.31
N GLY A 201 24.47 -13.55 4.55
CA GLY A 201 23.29 -14.25 5.06
C GLY A 201 22.18 -13.30 5.54
N ILE A 202 20.98 -13.85 5.66
CA ILE A 202 19.80 -13.15 6.19
C ILE A 202 19.51 -13.71 7.58
N ARG A 203 19.42 -12.84 8.57
CA ARG A 203 18.89 -13.19 9.90
C ARG A 203 17.63 -12.39 10.16
N PRO A 204 16.48 -13.07 10.36
CA PRO A 204 15.27 -12.40 10.77
C PRO A 204 15.43 -11.78 12.15
N ASP A 205 15.36 -10.45 12.23
CA ASP A 205 15.33 -9.71 13.49
C ASP A 205 13.90 -9.60 14.06
N SER A 206 12.89 -9.81 13.22
CA SER A 206 11.48 -9.81 13.57
C SER A 206 10.75 -10.88 12.79
N ILE A 207 10.03 -11.74 13.48
CA ILE A 207 9.17 -12.76 12.90
C ILE A 207 7.80 -12.64 13.55
N MET A 208 6.79 -12.31 12.76
CA MET A 208 5.41 -12.19 13.20
C MET A 208 4.51 -12.94 12.24
N VAL A 209 3.38 -13.44 12.74
CA VAL A 209 2.33 -14.03 11.90
C VAL A 209 1.03 -13.27 12.17
N ALA A 210 0.48 -12.67 11.12
CA ALA A 210 -0.84 -12.06 11.15
C ALA A 210 -1.86 -13.12 10.72
N SER A 211 -2.76 -13.50 11.61
CA SER A 211 -3.90 -14.36 11.31
C SER A 211 -5.13 -13.47 11.18
N VAL A 212 -5.64 -13.35 9.96
CA VAL A 212 -6.74 -12.45 9.60
C VAL A 212 -8.01 -13.27 9.41
N ASP A 213 -9.06 -12.95 10.12
CA ASP A 213 -10.40 -13.45 9.82
C ASP A 213 -10.85 -12.89 8.48
N ALA A 214 -11.10 -13.77 7.53
CA ALA A 214 -11.35 -13.38 6.15
C ALA A 214 -12.74 -12.73 5.96
N GLN A 215 -13.67 -12.93 6.91
CA GLN A 215 -15.04 -12.40 6.85
C GLN A 215 -15.16 -11.05 7.57
N THR A 216 -14.53 -10.91 8.75
CA THR A 216 -14.64 -9.71 9.59
C THR A 216 -13.46 -8.77 9.48
N GLY A 217 -12.27 -9.24 9.05
CA GLY A 217 -11.03 -8.48 9.08
C GLY A 217 -10.37 -8.44 10.47
N GLU A 218 -10.96 -9.06 11.49
CA GLU A 218 -10.33 -9.17 12.80
C GLU A 218 -8.98 -9.87 12.69
N THR A 219 -7.96 -9.26 13.24
CA THR A 219 -6.57 -9.72 13.07
C THR A 219 -5.92 -10.01 14.41
N VAL A 220 -5.28 -11.16 14.51
CA VAL A 220 -4.39 -11.48 15.64
C VAL A 220 -2.95 -11.54 15.16
N LEU A 221 -2.09 -10.73 15.78
CA LEU A 221 -0.67 -10.65 15.44
C LEU A 221 0.15 -11.45 16.46
N PHE A 222 0.70 -12.58 16.04
CA PHE A 222 1.57 -13.43 16.85
C PHE A 222 3.02 -13.01 16.68
N GLY A 223 3.73 -12.74 17.77
CA GLY A 223 5.17 -12.46 17.75
C GLY A 223 5.97 -13.69 18.15
N ILE A 224 6.87 -14.16 17.27
CA ILE A 224 7.75 -15.30 17.55
C ILE A 224 9.11 -14.76 18.01
N PRO A 225 9.60 -15.14 19.21
CA PRO A 225 10.90 -14.67 19.69
C PRO A 225 12.04 -15.29 18.89
N ARG A 226 12.94 -14.45 18.42
CA ARG A 226 14.09 -14.89 17.60
C ARG A 226 15.08 -15.80 18.35
N ASN A 227 15.07 -15.72 19.70
CA ASN A 227 15.90 -16.54 20.58
C ASN A 227 15.21 -17.83 21.05
N LEU A 228 14.08 -18.23 20.43
CA LEU A 228 13.42 -19.49 20.71
C LEU A 228 14.34 -20.66 20.36
N GLN A 229 14.52 -21.59 21.29
CA GLN A 229 15.28 -22.82 21.12
C GLN A 229 14.35 -24.01 20.78
N ASN A 230 14.93 -25.15 20.45
CA ASN A 230 14.22 -26.38 20.12
C ASN A 230 13.16 -26.19 19.01
N VAL A 231 13.50 -25.39 18.00
CA VAL A 231 12.57 -25.01 16.91
C VAL A 231 12.13 -26.25 16.14
N PRO A 232 10.82 -26.56 16.07
CA PRO A 232 10.32 -27.75 15.42
C PRO A 232 10.28 -27.60 13.90
N PHE A 233 10.39 -28.73 13.20
CA PHE A 233 10.17 -28.85 11.77
C PHE A 233 9.05 -29.86 11.50
N SER A 234 8.30 -29.63 10.40
CA SER A 234 7.31 -30.59 9.95
C SER A 234 7.97 -31.91 9.52
N ALA A 235 7.22 -33.01 9.52
CA ALA A 235 7.72 -34.32 9.09
C ALA A 235 8.17 -34.34 7.61
N ASP A 236 7.57 -33.45 6.79
CA ASP A 236 7.89 -33.32 5.37
C ASP A 236 9.15 -32.47 5.11
N ASN A 237 9.59 -31.71 6.11
CA ASN A 237 10.81 -30.93 6.01
C ASN A 237 12.04 -31.83 6.05
N PRO A 238 12.93 -31.79 5.06
CA PRO A 238 14.14 -32.65 5.05
C PRO A 238 15.01 -32.49 6.29
N LEU A 239 15.03 -31.32 6.92
CA LEU A 239 15.81 -31.05 8.14
C LEU A 239 15.27 -31.77 9.38
N SER A 240 14.01 -32.22 9.37
CA SER A 240 13.45 -33.00 10.47
C SER A 240 14.23 -34.32 10.71
N LYS A 241 14.88 -34.86 9.68
CA LYS A 241 15.74 -36.05 9.81
C LYS A 241 17.06 -35.75 10.51
N GLN A 242 17.60 -34.55 10.35
CA GLN A 242 18.81 -34.09 11.03
C GLN A 242 18.50 -33.61 12.47
N TYR A 243 17.30 -33.05 12.68
CA TYR A 243 16.87 -32.47 13.94
C TYR A 243 15.53 -33.07 14.38
N PRO A 244 15.47 -34.36 14.73
CA PRO A 244 14.20 -35.05 15.06
C PRO A 244 13.54 -34.48 16.33
N GLU A 245 14.35 -33.94 17.25
CA GLU A 245 13.90 -33.26 18.49
C GLU A 245 13.79 -31.73 18.31
N GLY A 246 13.76 -31.24 17.07
CA GLY A 246 13.83 -29.81 16.73
C GLY A 246 15.28 -29.31 16.63
N TYR A 247 15.43 -28.06 16.12
CA TYR A 247 16.74 -27.42 15.98
C TYR A 247 17.31 -27.08 17.36
N ASN A 248 18.12 -27.99 17.88
CA ASN A 248 18.50 -28.11 19.27
C ASN A 248 20.01 -28.34 19.39
N CYS A 249 20.78 -27.29 19.58
CA CYS A 249 22.22 -27.35 19.91
C CYS A 249 22.62 -26.25 20.94
N GLY A 250 21.68 -25.87 21.80
CA GLY A 250 21.83 -24.79 22.78
C GLY A 250 21.80 -23.41 22.16
N ASP A 251 22.55 -22.45 22.68
CA ASP A 251 22.51 -21.04 22.33
C ASP A 251 22.88 -20.71 20.87
N GLN A 252 23.34 -21.69 20.10
CA GLN A 252 23.65 -21.52 18.68
C GLN A 252 22.53 -22.03 17.76
N CYS A 253 21.50 -22.69 18.28
CA CYS A 253 20.36 -23.19 17.54
C CYS A 253 19.09 -22.43 17.93
N LEU A 254 19.02 -21.19 17.49
CA LEU A 254 17.91 -20.27 17.76
C LEU A 254 17.06 -20.06 16.52
N MET A 255 15.82 -19.61 16.70
CA MET A 255 14.91 -19.27 15.61
C MET A 255 15.52 -18.27 14.62
N GLU A 256 16.35 -17.33 15.06
CA GLU A 256 17.02 -16.36 14.17
C GLU A 256 18.02 -17.01 13.19
N PHE A 257 18.50 -18.23 13.46
CA PHE A 257 19.43 -18.94 12.59
C PHE A 257 18.74 -19.94 11.65
N VAL A 258 17.44 -20.15 11.79
CA VAL A 258 16.68 -21.10 10.96
C VAL A 258 16.72 -20.73 9.47
N TRP A 259 16.69 -19.44 9.16
CA TRP A 259 16.87 -18.97 7.78
C TRP A 259 18.23 -19.35 7.21
N THR A 260 19.29 -19.09 7.96
CA THR A 260 20.65 -19.46 7.56
C THR A 260 20.78 -20.97 7.43
N LEU A 261 20.22 -21.74 8.37
CA LEU A 261 20.20 -23.21 8.30
C LEU A 261 19.56 -23.70 7.00
N GLY A 262 18.41 -23.18 6.58
CA GLY A 262 17.77 -23.54 5.31
C GLY A 262 18.62 -23.15 4.10
N THR A 263 19.27 -21.99 4.14
CA THR A 263 20.16 -21.52 3.07
C THR A 263 21.42 -22.40 2.94
N ASP A 264 22.03 -22.76 4.07
CA ASP A 264 23.25 -23.60 4.11
C ASP A 264 22.98 -25.03 3.69
N ASN A 265 21.74 -25.49 3.74
CA ASN A 265 21.30 -26.82 3.31
C ASN A 265 20.41 -26.77 2.05
N ALA A 266 20.66 -25.82 1.15
CA ALA A 266 19.85 -25.63 -0.05
C ALA A 266 19.78 -26.85 -0.99
N ASP A 267 20.76 -27.73 -0.94
CA ASP A 267 20.81 -29.01 -1.66
C ASP A 267 19.68 -29.97 -1.24
N LEU A 268 19.15 -29.83 -0.03
CA LEU A 268 17.99 -30.60 0.45
C LEU A 268 16.65 -30.08 -0.12
N PHE A 269 16.62 -28.92 -0.77
CA PHE A 269 15.44 -28.26 -1.29
C PHE A 269 15.56 -28.01 -2.80
N PRO A 270 15.66 -29.05 -3.64
CA PRO A 270 15.90 -28.91 -5.06
C PRO A 270 14.75 -28.15 -5.74
N GLY A 271 15.09 -27.07 -6.47
CA GLY A 271 14.12 -26.22 -7.17
C GLY A 271 13.52 -25.09 -6.33
N ASP A 272 13.81 -25.03 -5.04
CA ASP A 272 13.42 -23.91 -4.20
C ASP A 272 14.43 -22.75 -4.36
N SER A 273 13.92 -21.58 -4.72
CA SER A 273 14.74 -20.38 -4.90
C SER A 273 15.15 -19.71 -3.58
N ASN A 274 14.46 -20.04 -2.47
CA ASN A 274 14.72 -19.45 -1.17
C ASN A 274 14.48 -20.44 0.00
N PRO A 275 15.32 -21.49 0.11
CA PRO A 275 15.19 -22.51 1.14
C PRO A 275 15.16 -21.94 2.57
N GLY A 276 15.87 -20.84 2.81
CA GLY A 276 15.86 -20.14 4.12
C GLY A 276 14.48 -19.66 4.51
N LEU A 277 13.74 -19.03 3.57
CA LEU A 277 12.38 -18.59 3.81
C LEU A 277 11.43 -19.78 4.02
N THR A 278 11.55 -20.82 3.18
CA THR A 278 10.73 -22.03 3.26
C THR A 278 10.88 -22.72 4.61
N VAL A 279 12.10 -22.90 5.10
CA VAL A 279 12.36 -23.51 6.41
C VAL A 279 11.87 -22.62 7.55
N THR A 280 12.03 -21.30 7.43
CA THR A 280 11.54 -20.35 8.44
C THR A 280 10.00 -20.35 8.51
N LYS A 281 9.32 -20.43 7.36
CA LYS A 281 7.86 -20.54 7.25
C LYS A 281 7.36 -21.83 7.89
N ASP A 282 7.99 -22.97 7.57
CA ASP A 282 7.67 -24.26 8.17
C ASP A 282 7.83 -24.22 9.70
N ALA A 283 8.97 -23.74 10.18
CA ALA A 283 9.22 -23.59 11.61
C ALA A 283 8.16 -22.73 12.30
N ALA A 284 7.81 -21.59 11.72
CA ALA A 284 6.78 -20.69 12.28
C ALA A 284 5.40 -21.36 12.29
N SER A 285 5.05 -22.14 11.25
CA SER A 285 3.82 -22.95 11.21
C SER A 285 3.80 -23.96 12.35
N GLN A 286 4.90 -24.69 12.57
CA GLN A 286 4.98 -25.70 13.63
C GLN A 286 4.95 -25.06 15.03
N ILE A 287 5.59 -23.90 15.22
CA ILE A 287 5.57 -23.16 16.50
C ILE A 287 4.15 -22.73 16.88
N LEU A 288 3.40 -22.22 15.93
CA LEU A 288 2.06 -21.66 16.19
C LEU A 288 0.93 -22.69 16.04
N GLY A 289 1.18 -23.81 15.37
CA GLY A 289 0.13 -24.78 14.99
C GLY A 289 -0.83 -24.22 13.95
N LEU A 290 -0.36 -23.30 13.09
CA LEU A 290 -1.13 -22.65 12.03
C LEU A 290 -0.49 -22.92 10.66
N ASP A 291 -1.31 -23.20 9.66
CA ASP A 291 -0.84 -23.20 8.29
C ASP A 291 -0.59 -21.75 7.84
N ILE A 292 0.64 -21.43 7.45
CA ILE A 292 0.98 -20.10 6.95
C ILE A 292 0.78 -20.09 5.44
N ASP A 293 -0.14 -19.25 4.97
CA ASP A 293 -0.48 -19.15 3.55
C ASP A 293 0.56 -18.36 2.77
N TYR A 294 0.88 -17.18 3.25
CA TYR A 294 1.69 -16.20 2.55
C TYR A 294 2.82 -15.63 3.40
N THR A 295 3.82 -15.07 2.73
CA THR A 295 4.95 -14.44 3.39
C THR A 295 5.22 -13.05 2.83
N SER A 296 5.67 -12.14 3.71
CA SER A 296 6.16 -10.82 3.34
C SER A 296 7.49 -10.56 4.03
N VAL A 297 8.50 -10.22 3.25
CA VAL A 297 9.85 -9.92 3.76
C VAL A 297 10.19 -8.47 3.45
N ILE A 298 10.59 -7.71 4.47
CA ILE A 298 11.08 -6.35 4.35
C ILE A 298 12.47 -6.22 4.98
N ASN A 299 13.39 -5.55 4.30
CA ASN A 299 14.70 -5.25 4.89
C ASN A 299 14.71 -3.90 5.63
N LEU A 300 15.80 -3.62 6.35
CA LEU A 300 15.93 -2.42 7.19
C LEU A 300 15.83 -1.11 6.39
N GLU A 301 16.40 -1.08 5.20
CA GLU A 301 16.37 0.10 4.32
C GLU A 301 14.95 0.35 3.80
N GLY A 302 14.28 -0.71 3.36
CA GLY A 302 12.88 -0.66 2.93
C GLY A 302 11.94 -0.16 4.02
N PHE A 303 12.13 -0.64 5.24
CA PHE A 303 11.36 -0.15 6.38
C PHE A 303 11.56 1.35 6.61
N THR A 304 12.81 1.82 6.65
CA THR A 304 13.15 3.24 6.84
C THR A 304 12.50 4.10 5.76
N GLN A 305 12.68 3.73 4.50
CA GLN A 305 12.14 4.47 3.36
C GLN A 305 10.61 4.42 3.30
N LEU A 306 9.99 3.31 3.69
CA LEU A 306 8.52 3.19 3.78
C LEU A 306 7.97 4.21 4.78
N VAL A 307 8.53 4.28 5.98
CA VAL A 307 8.11 5.24 7.01
C VAL A 307 8.31 6.69 6.52
N ASP A 308 9.44 7.00 5.89
CA ASP A 308 9.71 8.33 5.33
C ASP A 308 8.74 8.69 4.21
N ALA A 309 8.39 7.74 3.34
CA ALA A 309 7.42 7.93 2.28
C ALA A 309 6.00 8.16 2.81
N MET A 310 5.65 7.57 3.94
CA MET A 310 4.40 7.85 4.66
C MET A 310 4.39 9.24 5.33
N GLY A 311 5.54 9.90 5.45
CA GLY A 311 5.68 11.20 6.13
C GLY A 311 5.98 11.05 7.63
N GLY A 312 6.53 9.91 8.03
CA GLY A 312 6.76 9.53 9.40
C GLY A 312 5.55 8.85 10.04
N VAL A 313 5.77 8.25 11.20
CA VAL A 313 4.76 7.56 11.99
C VAL A 313 4.63 8.20 13.38
N GLU A 314 3.43 8.43 13.85
CA GLU A 314 3.16 8.94 15.19
C GLU A 314 3.03 7.79 16.19
N ILE A 315 3.81 7.85 17.27
CA ILE A 315 3.86 6.82 18.31
C ILE A 315 3.93 7.48 19.69
N ASP A 316 3.20 6.93 20.64
CA ASP A 316 3.39 7.25 22.04
C ASP A 316 4.53 6.39 22.62
N VAL A 317 5.72 6.98 22.69
CA VAL A 317 6.93 6.32 23.18
C VAL A 317 6.83 6.19 24.71
N LYS A 318 6.65 4.96 25.21
CA LYS A 318 6.45 4.71 26.66
C LYS A 318 7.75 4.76 27.46
N GLU A 319 8.88 4.44 26.88
CA GLU A 319 10.20 4.40 27.51
C GLU A 319 11.23 5.07 26.64
N ARG A 320 12.30 5.58 27.25
CA ARG A 320 13.43 6.15 26.55
C ARG A 320 14.11 5.07 25.68
N VAL A 321 14.34 5.34 24.40
CA VAL A 321 14.94 4.39 23.48
C VAL A 321 16.27 4.94 22.95
N CYS A 322 17.33 4.14 23.11
CA CYS A 322 18.67 4.52 22.69
C CYS A 322 18.86 4.35 21.17
N ILE A 323 19.47 5.34 20.52
CA ILE A 323 19.84 5.34 19.11
C ILE A 323 21.34 5.04 18.97
N GLY A 324 21.71 4.12 18.07
CA GLY A 324 23.11 3.76 17.79
C GLY A 324 23.73 2.77 18.79
N CYS A 325 23.05 2.49 19.89
CA CYS A 325 23.58 1.69 20.97
C CYS A 325 23.85 0.25 20.59
N LYS A 326 25.00 -0.24 21.03
CA LYS A 326 25.40 -1.65 20.99
C LYS A 326 25.76 -2.07 22.41
N ILE A 327 25.55 -3.34 22.70
CA ILE A 327 26.03 -3.97 23.96
C ILE A 327 27.31 -4.70 23.58
N ASP A 328 28.44 -4.34 24.16
CA ASP A 328 29.71 -5.00 23.94
C ASP A 328 29.82 -6.34 24.70
N ALA A 329 30.93 -7.04 24.52
CA ALA A 329 31.16 -8.35 25.15
C ALA A 329 31.23 -8.26 26.70
N SER A 330 31.41 -7.07 27.28
CA SER A 330 31.40 -6.82 28.72
C SER A 330 30.00 -6.49 29.27
N GLY A 331 28.99 -6.38 28.39
CA GLY A 331 27.65 -5.95 28.75
C GLY A 331 27.47 -4.44 28.82
N THR A 332 28.50 -3.67 28.44
CA THR A 332 28.46 -2.21 28.46
C THR A 332 27.80 -1.65 27.20
N VAL A 333 26.96 -0.62 27.38
CA VAL A 333 26.33 0.10 26.26
C VAL A 333 27.33 1.05 25.64
N VAL A 334 27.59 0.90 24.33
CA VAL A 334 28.54 1.71 23.56
C VAL A 334 27.89 2.23 22.28
N GLY A 335 28.45 3.27 21.70
CA GLY A 335 28.06 3.79 20.37
C GLY A 335 26.80 4.64 20.36
N THR A 336 26.33 5.14 21.52
CA THR A 336 25.16 6.01 21.64
C THR A 336 25.30 7.25 20.77
N THR A 337 24.34 7.47 19.84
CA THR A 337 24.28 8.65 18.98
C THR A 337 23.14 9.60 19.33
N GLY A 338 22.20 9.16 20.17
CA GLY A 338 21.05 9.93 20.61
C GLY A 338 19.99 9.07 21.29
N TYR A 339 18.85 9.68 21.55
CA TYR A 339 17.72 9.04 22.19
C TYR A 339 16.40 9.45 21.57
N ILE A 340 15.40 8.55 21.66
CA ILE A 340 13.99 8.85 21.45
C ILE A 340 13.40 8.97 22.85
N GLU A 341 12.98 10.17 23.23
CA GLU A 341 12.44 10.44 24.56
C GLU A 341 10.97 9.97 24.66
N PRO A 342 10.48 9.67 25.87
CA PRO A 342 9.07 9.30 26.08
C PRO A 342 8.10 10.39 25.64
N GLY A 343 6.90 9.97 25.23
CA GLY A 343 5.78 10.83 24.83
C GLY A 343 5.33 10.64 23.40
N VAL A 344 4.18 11.23 23.07
CA VAL A 344 3.61 11.19 21.72
C VAL A 344 4.47 12.03 20.79
N GLN A 345 5.01 11.40 19.76
CA GLN A 345 5.88 12.08 18.80
C GLN A 345 5.85 11.40 17.43
N ARG A 346 6.16 12.17 16.40
CA ARG A 346 6.31 11.65 15.04
C ARG A 346 7.76 11.24 14.78
N LEU A 347 7.94 9.98 14.44
CA LEU A 347 9.24 9.39 14.10
C LEU A 347 9.40 9.37 12.58
N ASP A 348 10.54 9.86 12.07
CA ASP A 348 11.01 9.59 10.71
C ASP A 348 11.48 8.13 10.58
N GLY A 349 11.83 7.71 9.37
CA GLY A 349 12.24 6.33 9.11
C GLY A 349 13.44 5.88 9.94
N TYR A 350 14.46 6.76 10.12
CA TYR A 350 15.62 6.45 10.92
C TYR A 350 15.28 6.25 12.41
N ARG A 351 14.49 7.15 12.99
CA ARG A 351 14.07 7.04 14.39
C ARG A 351 13.11 5.86 14.60
N ALA A 352 12.18 5.63 13.67
CA ALA A 352 11.29 4.48 13.67
C ALA A 352 12.06 3.14 13.61
N LEU A 353 13.12 3.08 12.80
CA LEU A 353 14.01 1.91 12.75
C LEU A 353 14.68 1.67 14.11
N TRP A 354 15.25 2.71 14.73
CA TRP A 354 15.87 2.55 16.04
C TRP A 354 14.88 2.26 17.15
N TYR A 355 13.66 2.83 17.11
CA TYR A 355 12.56 2.46 18.00
C TYR A 355 12.28 0.95 17.93
N SER A 356 12.28 0.39 16.73
CA SER A 356 11.96 -1.02 16.48
C SER A 356 13.14 -1.97 16.69
N ARG A 357 14.41 -1.47 16.76
CA ARG A 357 15.62 -2.30 16.84
C ARG A 357 16.33 -2.26 18.19
N SER A 358 16.30 -1.14 18.90
CA SER A 358 17.08 -0.94 20.10
C SER A 358 16.74 -1.96 21.18
N ARG A 359 17.75 -2.52 21.82
CA ARG A 359 17.63 -3.45 22.95
C ARG A 359 18.38 -2.93 24.17
N ALA A 360 19.33 -2.03 23.95
CA ALA A 360 20.13 -1.45 24.99
C ALA A 360 19.28 -0.55 25.89
N GLU A 361 19.56 -0.56 27.18
CA GLU A 361 18.88 0.24 28.21
C GLU A 361 17.38 -0.01 28.34
N SER A 362 16.82 -1.07 27.72
CA SER A 362 15.40 -1.44 27.89
C SER A 362 15.22 -2.45 29.00
N VAL A 363 14.05 -2.39 29.67
CA VAL A 363 13.75 -3.18 30.89
C VAL A 363 13.87 -4.68 30.63
N ASP A 364 13.29 -5.17 29.52
CA ASP A 364 13.22 -6.59 29.15
C ASP A 364 14.04 -6.91 27.89
N GLY A 365 14.98 -6.04 27.47
CA GLY A 365 15.88 -6.27 26.34
C GLY A 365 15.14 -6.60 25.03
N ASP A 366 15.17 -7.87 24.63
CA ASP A 366 14.57 -8.33 23.37
C ASP A 366 13.04 -8.26 23.38
N PHE A 367 12.40 -8.53 24.49
CA PHE A 367 10.92 -8.47 24.60
C PHE A 367 10.40 -7.03 24.55
N SER A 368 11.11 -6.04 25.11
CA SER A 368 10.81 -4.63 24.91
C SER A 368 10.88 -4.24 23.43
N ARG A 369 11.88 -4.77 22.70
CA ARG A 369 11.97 -4.59 21.26
C ARG A 369 10.76 -5.19 20.51
N MET A 370 10.40 -6.45 20.81
CA MET A 370 9.24 -7.11 20.21
C MET A 370 7.94 -6.32 20.45
N ARG A 371 7.76 -5.77 21.66
CA ARG A 371 6.63 -4.90 21.99
C ARG A 371 6.61 -3.66 21.10
N ARG A 372 7.74 -2.96 20.99
CA ARG A 372 7.87 -1.78 20.12
C ARG A 372 7.64 -2.10 18.62
N GLN A 373 8.06 -3.27 18.15
CA GLN A 373 7.79 -3.72 16.78
C GLN A 373 6.30 -3.90 16.53
N ARG A 374 5.56 -4.49 17.46
CA ARG A 374 4.09 -4.63 17.33
C ARG A 374 3.39 -3.27 17.33
N CYS A 375 3.77 -2.39 18.24
CA CYS A 375 3.26 -1.01 18.25
C CYS A 375 3.54 -0.28 16.95
N MET A 376 4.71 -0.48 16.36
CA MET A 376 5.06 0.09 15.06
C MET A 376 4.15 -0.44 13.94
N VAL A 377 3.90 -1.76 13.89
CA VAL A 377 2.99 -2.34 12.90
C VAL A 377 1.56 -1.80 13.07
N GLY A 378 1.04 -1.75 14.29
CA GLY A 378 -0.27 -1.17 14.58
C GLY A 378 -0.36 0.30 14.17
N ALA A 379 0.65 1.11 14.49
CA ALA A 379 0.70 2.52 14.12
C ALA A 379 0.78 2.73 12.61
N LEU A 380 1.56 1.91 11.89
CA LEU A 380 1.64 1.97 10.43
C LEU A 380 0.29 1.65 9.78
N LEU A 381 -0.39 0.59 10.21
CA LEU A 381 -1.70 0.21 9.67
C LEU A 381 -2.76 1.30 9.89
N ASN A 382 -2.76 1.93 11.06
CA ASN A 382 -3.76 2.95 11.41
C ASN A 382 -3.49 4.34 10.79
N GLN A 383 -2.25 4.64 10.37
CA GLN A 383 -1.86 5.98 9.91
C GLN A 383 -1.63 6.08 8.41
N VAL A 384 -2.02 5.07 7.64
CA VAL A 384 -1.98 5.13 6.17
C VAL A 384 -2.85 6.29 5.69
N ASN A 385 -2.21 7.33 5.11
CA ASN A 385 -2.91 8.46 4.50
C ASN A 385 -2.80 8.37 2.96
N PRO A 386 -3.90 8.04 2.25
CA PRO A 386 -3.87 7.88 0.79
C PRO A 386 -3.39 9.12 0.03
N THR A 387 -3.69 10.32 0.53
CA THR A 387 -3.32 11.58 -0.15
C THR A 387 -1.80 11.83 -0.07
N SER A 388 -1.18 11.66 1.11
CA SER A 388 0.26 11.83 1.27
C SER A 388 1.04 10.76 0.50
N MET A 389 0.54 9.52 0.48
CA MET A 389 1.11 8.42 -0.30
C MET A 389 1.05 8.71 -1.80
N LEU A 390 -0.04 9.27 -2.32
CA LEU A 390 -0.17 9.59 -3.75
C LEU A 390 0.87 10.62 -4.21
N LEU A 391 1.16 11.63 -3.40
CA LEU A 391 2.16 12.66 -3.73
C LEU A 391 3.59 12.11 -3.77
N ARG A 392 3.91 11.12 -2.93
CA ARG A 392 5.22 10.47 -2.83
C ARG A 392 5.27 9.09 -3.50
N TYR A 393 4.21 8.77 -4.24
CA TYR A 393 4.02 7.45 -4.82
C TYR A 393 5.20 6.91 -5.65
N PRO A 394 5.85 7.70 -6.53
CA PRO A 394 6.99 7.20 -7.30
C PRO A 394 8.17 6.73 -6.44
N ASP A 395 8.46 7.45 -5.35
CA ASP A 395 9.56 7.12 -4.44
C ASP A 395 9.19 5.90 -3.59
N LEU A 396 7.96 5.87 -3.07
CA LEU A 396 7.42 4.72 -2.34
C LEU A 396 7.43 3.44 -3.19
N ALA A 397 6.96 3.51 -4.43
CA ALA A 397 6.93 2.35 -5.32
C ALA A 397 8.33 1.81 -5.61
N LYS A 398 9.31 2.69 -5.81
CA LYS A 398 10.71 2.27 -6.01
C LYS A 398 11.25 1.57 -4.77
N THR A 399 11.05 2.16 -3.60
CA THR A 399 11.45 1.58 -2.31
C THR A 399 10.91 0.17 -2.13
N LEU A 400 9.61 -0.01 -2.37
CA LEU A 400 8.96 -1.32 -2.22
C LEU A 400 9.53 -2.33 -3.21
N GLN A 401 9.80 -1.94 -4.47
CA GLN A 401 10.39 -2.83 -5.48
C GLN A 401 11.78 -3.34 -5.09
N ASP A 402 12.59 -2.50 -4.46
CA ASP A 402 13.98 -2.83 -4.13
C ASP A 402 14.10 -3.61 -2.81
N ASN A 403 13.15 -3.44 -1.88
CA ASN A 403 13.32 -3.82 -0.48
C ASN A 403 12.22 -4.72 0.10
N VAL A 404 11.14 -4.98 -0.65
CA VAL A 404 10.02 -5.80 -0.20
C VAL A 404 9.79 -6.94 -1.18
N ARG A 405 9.53 -8.12 -0.65
CA ARG A 405 9.09 -9.31 -1.41
C ARG A 405 7.87 -9.90 -0.74
N VAL A 406 6.87 -10.20 -1.55
CA VAL A 406 5.61 -10.79 -1.09
C VAL A 406 5.24 -11.91 -2.05
N ASP A 407 4.96 -13.08 -1.53
CA ASP A 407 4.60 -14.26 -2.34
C ASP A 407 3.10 -14.34 -2.69
N ILE A 408 2.37 -13.24 -2.48
CA ILE A 408 0.99 -13.10 -2.94
C ILE A 408 0.97 -13.03 -4.47
N PRO A 409 0.14 -13.87 -5.15
CA PRO A 409 0.04 -13.85 -6.61
C PRO A 409 -0.53 -12.53 -7.13
N GLN A 410 0.05 -12.03 -8.23
CA GLN A 410 -0.42 -10.79 -8.87
C GLN A 410 -1.92 -10.82 -9.25
N GLN A 411 -2.44 -11.98 -9.61
CA GLN A 411 -3.84 -12.17 -9.96
C GLN A 411 -4.79 -12.02 -8.78
N ASP A 412 -4.31 -12.23 -7.55
CA ASP A 412 -5.10 -12.21 -6.33
C ASP A 412 -5.13 -10.82 -5.65
N LEU A 413 -4.36 -9.85 -6.16
CA LEU A 413 -4.20 -8.53 -5.52
C LEU A 413 -5.51 -7.76 -5.31
N SER A 414 -6.51 -7.95 -6.17
CA SER A 414 -7.82 -7.31 -5.96
C SER A 414 -8.55 -7.87 -4.73
N ALA A 415 -8.47 -9.18 -4.51
CA ALA A 415 -9.04 -9.84 -3.34
C ALA A 415 -8.30 -9.42 -2.06
N TRP A 416 -6.97 -9.31 -2.15
CA TRP A 416 -6.15 -8.81 -1.05
C TRP A 416 -6.45 -7.36 -0.69
N ALA A 417 -6.71 -6.51 -1.69
CA ALA A 417 -7.11 -5.14 -1.44
C ALA A 417 -8.46 -5.06 -0.70
N ASP A 418 -9.41 -5.93 -1.05
CA ASP A 418 -10.69 -6.01 -0.33
C ASP A 418 -10.48 -6.49 1.12
N LEU A 419 -9.60 -7.47 1.37
CA LEU A 419 -9.27 -7.92 2.72
C LEU A 419 -8.60 -6.82 3.56
N VAL A 420 -7.65 -6.07 2.98
CA VAL A 420 -7.03 -4.92 3.67
C VAL A 420 -8.05 -3.85 4.03
N LEU A 421 -9.03 -3.58 3.16
CA LEU A 421 -10.11 -2.64 3.48
C LEU A 421 -10.98 -3.15 4.64
N ARG A 422 -11.31 -4.45 4.71
CA ARG A 422 -12.01 -5.04 5.86
C ARG A 422 -11.23 -4.86 7.16
N ILE A 423 -9.92 -5.12 7.14
CA ILE A 423 -9.06 -4.90 8.31
C ILE A 423 -9.12 -3.44 8.77
N GLN A 424 -9.15 -2.48 7.83
CA GLN A 424 -9.20 -1.04 8.16
C GLN A 424 -10.58 -0.57 8.64
N GLU A 425 -11.67 -1.12 8.13
CA GLU A 425 -13.04 -0.70 8.43
C GLU A 425 -13.57 -1.30 9.75
N GLU A 426 -13.27 -2.57 10.01
CA GLU A 426 -13.77 -3.32 11.16
C GLU A 426 -12.68 -3.72 12.15
N GLY A 427 -11.41 -3.45 11.77
CA GLY A 427 -10.22 -4.07 12.30
C GLY A 427 -9.91 -3.79 13.75
N ASN A 428 -10.36 -4.68 14.61
CA ASN A 428 -9.71 -4.90 15.90
C ASN A 428 -8.43 -5.70 15.66
N ILE A 429 -7.27 -5.07 15.84
CA ILE A 429 -5.97 -5.72 15.73
C ILE A 429 -5.50 -6.07 17.13
N GLN A 430 -5.56 -7.34 17.46
CA GLN A 430 -5.06 -7.89 18.72
C GLN A 430 -3.64 -8.44 18.55
N SER A 431 -2.91 -8.56 19.63
CA SER A 431 -1.56 -9.11 19.61
C SER A 431 -1.35 -10.09 20.76
N LEU A 432 -0.75 -11.23 20.41
CA LEU A 432 -0.28 -12.24 21.37
C LEU A 432 1.21 -12.52 21.13
N PRO A 433 2.12 -11.88 21.88
CA PRO A 433 3.54 -12.19 21.78
C PRO A 433 3.88 -13.47 22.56
N LEU A 434 4.78 -14.28 22.03
CA LEU A 434 5.40 -15.33 22.79
C LEU A 434 6.60 -14.74 23.54
N THR A 435 6.52 -14.71 24.87
CA THR A 435 7.55 -14.12 25.75
C THR A 435 7.87 -15.02 26.93
N ASN A 436 8.97 -14.77 27.66
CA ASN A 436 9.32 -15.51 28.87
C ASN A 436 8.27 -15.45 30.00
N LYS A 437 7.27 -14.58 29.89
CA LYS A 437 6.19 -14.51 30.88
C LYS A 437 5.09 -15.53 30.62
N ASN A 438 4.88 -15.91 29.36
CA ASN A 438 3.83 -16.84 28.97
C ASN A 438 4.35 -18.19 28.44
N ILE A 439 5.60 -18.25 27.97
CA ILE A 439 6.28 -19.49 27.55
C ILE A 439 7.69 -19.55 28.11
N ASP A 440 8.30 -20.76 28.13
CA ASP A 440 9.75 -20.90 28.30
C ASP A 440 10.41 -20.92 26.93
N VAL A 441 11.21 -19.89 26.58
CA VAL A 441 11.85 -19.80 25.26
C VAL A 441 12.99 -20.81 25.06
N ASN A 442 13.55 -21.35 26.15
CA ASN A 442 14.62 -22.35 26.08
C ASN A 442 14.06 -23.78 25.99
N HIS A 443 12.89 -24.01 26.61
CA HIS A 443 12.19 -25.31 26.60
C HIS A 443 10.71 -25.08 26.30
N PRO A 444 10.36 -24.70 25.08
CA PRO A 444 8.98 -24.32 24.73
C PRO A 444 8.06 -25.55 24.79
N ASP A 445 6.89 -25.36 25.44
CA ASP A 445 5.78 -26.29 25.38
C ASP A 445 4.88 -25.93 24.20
N TYR A 446 5.05 -26.61 23.08
CA TYR A 446 4.29 -26.34 21.86
C TYR A 446 2.80 -26.65 22.00
N ALA A 447 2.41 -27.62 22.81
CA ALA A 447 0.99 -27.90 23.07
C ALA A 447 0.32 -26.73 23.80
N LYS A 448 1.02 -26.12 24.75
CA LYS A 448 0.58 -24.90 25.41
C LYS A 448 0.49 -23.72 24.44
N ILE A 449 1.49 -23.54 23.57
CA ILE A 449 1.52 -22.47 22.56
C ILE A 449 0.31 -22.61 21.63
N HIS A 450 0.07 -23.80 21.07
CA HIS A 450 -1.07 -24.09 20.19
C HIS A 450 -2.41 -23.77 20.89
N ALA A 451 -2.57 -24.17 22.16
CA ALA A 451 -3.78 -23.84 22.92
C ALA A 451 -3.96 -22.32 23.13
N MET A 452 -2.86 -21.57 23.33
CA MET A 452 -2.90 -20.11 23.43
C MET A 452 -3.29 -19.46 22.10
N VAL A 453 -2.74 -19.97 20.99
CA VAL A 453 -3.05 -19.50 19.63
C VAL A 453 -4.50 -19.78 19.29
N ASP A 454 -4.99 -21.00 19.51
CA ASP A 454 -6.37 -21.38 19.25
C ASP A 454 -7.35 -20.50 20.06
N LYS A 455 -7.10 -20.28 21.34
CA LYS A 455 -7.90 -19.40 22.16
C LYS A 455 -7.92 -17.94 21.67
N ALA A 456 -6.82 -17.49 21.07
CA ALA A 456 -6.73 -16.11 20.57
C ALA A 456 -7.49 -15.92 19.26
N ILE A 457 -7.51 -16.91 18.37
CA ILE A 457 -8.23 -16.86 17.10
C ILE A 457 -9.68 -17.33 17.19
N ASN A 458 -10.00 -18.16 18.20
CA ASN A 458 -11.33 -18.70 18.47
C ASN A 458 -11.74 -18.37 19.93
N PRO A 459 -11.95 -17.07 20.27
CA PRO A 459 -12.33 -16.71 21.62
C PRO A 459 -13.65 -17.39 22.02
N PRO A 460 -13.76 -17.93 23.23
CA PRO A 460 -15.02 -18.54 23.69
C PRO A 460 -16.14 -17.50 23.66
N GLU A 461 -17.31 -17.93 23.18
CA GLU A 461 -18.50 -17.07 23.12
C GLU A 461 -18.78 -16.46 24.52
N PRO A 462 -19.00 -15.13 24.64
CA PRO A 462 -19.26 -14.50 25.92
C PRO A 462 -20.43 -15.18 26.62
N ALA A 463 -20.22 -15.67 27.84
CA ALA A 463 -21.30 -16.29 28.61
C ALA A 463 -22.51 -15.35 28.67
N PRO A 464 -23.75 -15.81 28.39
CA PRO A 464 -24.94 -14.99 28.39
C PRO A 464 -25.03 -14.25 29.71
N ALA A 465 -25.14 -12.92 29.65
CA ALA A 465 -25.19 -12.06 30.82
C ALA A 465 -26.29 -12.56 31.78
N PRO A 466 -26.02 -12.76 33.08
CA PRO A 466 -27.01 -13.25 34.02
C PRO A 466 -28.23 -12.33 33.98
N ARG A 467 -29.40 -12.87 33.69
CA ARG A 467 -30.67 -12.14 33.70
C ARG A 467 -30.81 -11.47 35.08
N ARG A 468 -30.68 -10.15 35.12
CA ARG A 468 -30.90 -9.36 36.33
C ARG A 468 -32.35 -9.61 36.78
N SER A 469 -32.53 -10.40 37.84
CA SER A 469 -33.75 -10.37 38.59
C SER A 469 -33.86 -9.01 39.29
N SER A 470 -34.97 -8.35 39.02
CA SER A 470 -35.30 -7.02 39.54
C SER A 470 -35.56 -7.06 41.05
N THR A 471 -34.54 -6.94 41.85
CA THR A 471 -34.67 -6.52 43.24
C THR A 471 -33.46 -5.64 43.58
N SER A 472 -33.73 -4.33 43.67
CA SER A 472 -32.74 -3.33 44.04
C SER A 472 -32.28 -3.49 45.50
N PRO A 473 -30.99 -3.26 45.75
CA PRO A 473 -30.65 -2.03 46.47
C PRO A 473 -29.50 -1.24 45.78
N LYS A 474 -29.50 0.04 46.02
CA LYS A 474 -28.64 1.09 45.53
C LYS A 474 -27.16 0.76 45.79
N PRO A 475 -26.29 0.65 44.74
CA PRO A 475 -24.88 0.48 44.99
C PRO A 475 -24.19 1.82 45.20
N SER A 476 -23.34 1.85 46.23
CA SER A 476 -22.27 2.85 46.38
C SER A 476 -21.28 2.76 45.21
N PRO A 477 -20.60 3.86 44.85
CA PRO A 477 -19.63 3.84 43.76
C PRO A 477 -18.37 3.09 44.23
N THR A 478 -18.28 1.81 43.84
CA THR A 478 -17.02 1.09 43.90
C THR A 478 -16.30 1.40 42.57
N SER A 479 -15.20 2.13 42.66
CA SER A 479 -14.23 2.30 41.58
C SER A 479 -13.79 0.92 41.11
N SER A 480 -14.22 0.53 39.91
CA SER A 480 -13.63 -0.58 39.19
C SER A 480 -12.22 -0.15 38.77
N THR A 481 -11.25 -0.50 39.58
CA THR A 481 -9.87 -0.55 39.16
C THR A 481 -9.79 -1.70 38.17
N SER A 482 -9.75 -1.39 36.88
CA SER A 482 -9.31 -2.34 35.87
C SER A 482 -7.87 -2.68 36.22
N GLU A 483 -7.61 -3.92 36.63
CA GLU A 483 -6.26 -4.45 36.69
C GLU A 483 -5.61 -4.23 35.32
N PRO A 484 -4.35 -3.73 35.26
CA PRO A 484 -3.65 -3.61 34.00
C PRO A 484 -3.50 -5.02 33.45
N THR A 485 -4.16 -5.29 32.32
CA THR A 485 -3.97 -6.50 31.53
C THR A 485 -2.48 -6.62 31.25
N SER A 486 -1.87 -7.75 31.59
CA SER A 486 -0.43 -7.90 31.38
C SER A 486 -0.17 -7.80 29.87
N GLU A 487 0.80 -7.00 29.45
CA GLU A 487 1.13 -6.74 28.03
C GLU A 487 1.55 -8.02 27.27
N ASP A 488 1.69 -9.14 27.97
CA ASP A 488 2.05 -10.46 27.43
C ASP A 488 0.82 -11.40 27.28
N GLU A 489 -0.38 -10.91 27.57
CA GLU A 489 -1.64 -11.54 27.23
C GLU A 489 -2.18 -10.97 25.92
N LEU A 490 -3.26 -11.56 25.40
CA LEU A 490 -3.95 -11.05 24.21
C LEU A 490 -4.38 -9.59 24.48
N SER A 491 -3.84 -8.66 23.72
CA SER A 491 -4.05 -7.23 23.94
C SER A 491 -4.41 -6.52 22.64
N ASP A 492 -5.31 -5.55 22.74
CA ASP A 492 -5.64 -4.65 21.64
C ASP A 492 -4.48 -3.66 21.42
N LEU A 493 -3.91 -3.68 20.23
CA LEU A 493 -2.78 -2.81 19.87
C LEU A 493 -3.15 -1.33 19.83
N THR A 494 -4.42 -0.98 19.62
CA THR A 494 -4.86 0.42 19.59
C THR A 494 -4.88 1.04 20.98
N THR A 495 -5.05 0.22 22.03
CA THR A 495 -5.09 0.67 23.42
C THR A 495 -3.77 0.48 24.16
N THR A 496 -2.95 -0.49 23.74
CA THR A 496 -1.69 -0.84 24.40
C THR A 496 -0.53 0.03 23.93
N CYS A 497 -0.61 0.54 22.71
CA CYS A 497 0.39 1.36 22.04
C CYS A 497 0.01 2.83 21.98
#